data_cf5f5ed07a167f0e83c4df509fabb2ef
#
_entry.id   cf5f5ed07a167f0e83c4df509fabb2ef
#
_cell.length_a   1.000
_cell.length_b   1.000
_cell.length_c   1.000
_cell.angle_alpha   90.00
_cell.angle_beta   90.00
_cell.angle_gamma   90.00
#
_symmetry.space_group_name_H-M   'P 1'
#
loop_
_entity.id
_entity.type
_entity.pdbx_description
1 polymer ?
#
loop_
_entity_poly.entity_id
_entity_poly.type
_entity_poly.pdbx_seq_one_letter_code
_entity_poly.pdbx_strand_id
1 'polypeptide(L)'
;MTKSKQQKNAILTIVCLLALAVFGAAMVWLHYQQLCSPGGGDDPYTSDLGQHLYFAQQGMIYSTVSLLIGPAYDIAGRIGIAVLLAVFHLAAVAVFAWGLRAALPESTRPVRLLVSLAVNLATAVWMPRGGYWYQGTVGGTIYHNTTYIMLAPFALLMMLAFYRVWPTVRGRLDLRSYAVYTVLLTVATSFKANLIFAFAPALLVLLIADFVRSCAKNLKNEILMGCSVFPGVALCFVQARVLFAAEDSGIRLIFTVPFDHHRMLWGPFNEAGVLGLARSFVFAAAVGLLLGRAAWKSFRYRFSLFTFAVSMAEALLLVESGERLYHANLWWGPFICFWAFWLESVSVFLAQCRAKAPRWRLVLCGLALVWHLASGVCFLVMLLCGVSYNVPILTYNLW
;
A
#
# COMPACT_ATOMS: atom_id res chain seq x y z
N MET A 1 -25.77 -23.44 17.97
CA MET A 1 -25.75 -21.94 17.99
C MET A 1 -27.12 -21.47 18.43
N THR A 2 -27.23 -20.61 19.46
CA THR A 2 -28.51 -20.09 19.94
C THR A 2 -29.14 -19.14 18.92
N LYS A 3 -30.50 -19.07 18.84
CA LYS A 3 -31.24 -18.17 17.92
C LYS A 3 -30.73 -16.73 17.98
N SER A 4 -30.39 -16.23 19.17
CA SER A 4 -29.84 -14.87 19.41
C SER A 4 -28.48 -14.70 18.71
N LYS A 5 -27.60 -15.70 18.70
CA LYS A 5 -26.28 -15.62 18.03
C LYS A 5 -26.42 -15.64 16.51
N GLN A 6 -27.39 -16.38 15.98
CA GLN A 6 -27.70 -16.36 14.53
C GLN A 6 -28.22 -15.00 14.07
N GLN A 7 -29.15 -14.42 14.82
CA GLN A 7 -29.71 -13.11 14.52
C GLN A 7 -28.65 -12.00 14.56
N LYS A 8 -27.76 -11.99 15.56
CA LYS A 8 -26.64 -11.05 15.64
C LYS A 8 -25.68 -11.17 14.44
N ASN A 9 -25.37 -12.41 14.02
CA ASN A 9 -24.50 -12.62 12.84
C ASN A 9 -25.18 -12.16 11.54
N ALA A 10 -26.50 -12.36 11.38
CA ALA A 10 -27.24 -11.89 10.21
C ALA A 10 -27.23 -10.35 10.11
N ILE A 11 -27.54 -9.66 11.21
CA ILE A 11 -27.49 -8.17 11.28
C ILE A 11 -26.06 -7.69 10.92
N LEU A 12 -25.03 -8.26 11.52
CA LEU A 12 -23.65 -7.88 11.25
C LEU A 12 -23.25 -8.11 9.78
N THR A 13 -23.76 -9.18 9.17
CA THR A 13 -23.54 -9.46 7.75
C THR A 13 -24.20 -8.39 6.87
N ILE A 14 -25.44 -8.01 7.18
CA ILE A 14 -26.15 -6.95 6.45
C ILE A 14 -25.40 -5.61 6.58
N VAL A 15 -25.00 -5.22 7.79
CA VAL A 15 -24.23 -3.99 8.03
C VAL A 15 -22.91 -4.01 7.24
N CYS A 16 -22.21 -5.15 7.21
CA CYS A 16 -20.97 -5.31 6.45
C CYS A 16 -21.21 -5.14 4.94
N LEU A 17 -22.24 -5.80 4.40
CA LEU A 17 -22.57 -5.70 2.97
C LEU A 17 -22.95 -4.27 2.58
N LEU A 18 -23.76 -3.59 3.40
CA LEU A 18 -24.13 -2.18 3.18
C LEU A 18 -22.88 -1.27 3.22
N ALA A 19 -22.01 -1.44 4.21
CA ALA A 19 -20.78 -0.65 4.31
C ALA A 19 -19.86 -0.84 3.10
N LEU A 20 -19.69 -2.08 2.63
CA LEU A 20 -18.90 -2.39 1.43
C LEU A 20 -19.56 -1.84 0.16
N ALA A 21 -20.90 -1.91 0.05
CA ALA A 21 -21.64 -1.35 -1.08
C ALA A 21 -21.51 0.17 -1.14
N VAL A 22 -21.67 0.87 0.00
CA VAL A 22 -21.49 2.33 0.09
C VAL A 22 -20.05 2.73 -0.27
N PHE A 23 -19.06 2.02 0.27
CA PHE A 23 -17.67 2.27 -0.08
C PHE A 23 -17.39 2.02 -1.57
N GLY A 24 -17.88 0.90 -2.12
CA GLY A 24 -17.75 0.60 -3.55
C GLY A 24 -18.38 1.65 -4.43
N ALA A 25 -19.60 2.11 -4.11
CA ALA A 25 -20.28 3.18 -4.82
C ALA A 25 -19.52 4.51 -4.74
N ALA A 26 -18.96 4.84 -3.58
CA ALA A 26 -18.12 6.03 -3.41
C ALA A 26 -16.86 5.96 -4.29
N MET A 27 -16.22 4.78 -4.40
CA MET A 27 -15.05 4.59 -5.27
C MET A 27 -15.44 4.69 -6.76
N VAL A 28 -16.56 4.10 -7.16
CA VAL A 28 -17.07 4.25 -8.55
C VAL A 28 -17.31 5.73 -8.87
N TRP A 29 -17.97 6.45 -7.96
CA TRP A 29 -18.20 7.88 -8.12
C TRP A 29 -16.90 8.66 -8.28
N LEU A 30 -15.95 8.48 -7.34
CA LEU A 30 -14.67 9.20 -7.34
C LEU A 30 -13.88 8.96 -8.64
N HIS A 31 -13.72 7.70 -9.04
CA HIS A 31 -12.95 7.36 -10.24
C HIS A 31 -13.67 7.77 -11.53
N TYR A 32 -15.00 7.79 -11.53
CA TYR A 32 -15.76 8.35 -12.65
C TYR A 32 -15.51 9.86 -12.80
N GLN A 33 -15.53 10.62 -11.70
CA GLN A 33 -15.21 12.05 -11.71
C GLN A 33 -13.77 12.30 -12.17
N GLN A 34 -12.81 11.49 -11.71
CA GLN A 34 -11.41 11.58 -12.16
C GLN A 34 -11.25 11.37 -13.68
N LEU A 35 -12.10 10.54 -14.30
CA LEU A 35 -12.10 10.33 -15.75
C LEU A 35 -12.86 11.43 -16.53
N CYS A 36 -13.77 12.14 -15.86
CA CYS A 36 -14.50 13.26 -16.46
C CYS A 36 -13.77 14.58 -16.33
N SER A 37 -12.77 14.64 -15.45
CA SER A 37 -12.00 15.82 -15.13
C SER A 37 -11.01 16.13 -16.26
N PRO A 38 -10.87 17.41 -16.65
CA PRO A 38 -9.99 17.79 -17.76
C PRO A 38 -8.50 17.62 -17.46
N GLY A 39 -8.14 17.44 -16.18
CA GLY A 39 -6.76 17.42 -15.70
C GLY A 39 -6.15 18.81 -15.63
N GLY A 40 -5.27 19.00 -14.68
CA GLY A 40 -4.59 20.30 -14.44
C GLY A 40 -4.45 20.59 -12.94
N GLY A 41 -3.62 21.57 -12.58
CA GLY A 41 -3.26 21.85 -11.19
C GLY A 41 -4.44 22.22 -10.27
N ASP A 42 -5.47 22.86 -10.82
CA ASP A 42 -6.66 23.31 -10.09
C ASP A 42 -7.86 22.37 -10.22
N ASP A 43 -7.64 21.23 -10.88
CA ASP A 43 -8.70 20.25 -11.09
C ASP A 43 -9.04 19.53 -9.76
N PRO A 44 -10.31 19.60 -9.30
CA PRO A 44 -10.72 18.98 -8.04
C PRO A 44 -10.54 17.46 -8.01
N TYR A 45 -10.56 16.81 -9.17
CA TYR A 45 -10.45 15.35 -9.28
C TYR A 45 -9.15 14.89 -9.95
N THR A 46 -8.06 15.62 -9.75
CA THR A 46 -6.74 15.29 -10.30
C THR A 46 -6.33 13.84 -10.01
N SER A 47 -5.92 13.10 -11.05
CA SER A 47 -5.36 11.74 -10.94
C SER A 47 -4.55 11.40 -12.18
N ASP A 48 -3.78 10.30 -12.12
CA ASP A 48 -3.05 9.75 -13.26
C ASP A 48 -3.93 8.86 -14.18
N LEU A 49 -5.20 8.70 -13.85
CA LEU A 49 -6.11 7.76 -14.51
C LEU A 49 -6.34 8.10 -15.99
N GLY A 50 -6.48 9.39 -16.29
CA GLY A 50 -6.63 9.86 -17.68
C GLY A 50 -5.41 9.53 -18.55
N GLN A 51 -4.20 9.68 -18.00
CA GLN A 51 -2.96 9.34 -18.68
C GLN A 51 -2.85 7.83 -18.95
N HIS A 52 -3.23 6.98 -18.00
CA HIS A 52 -3.25 5.54 -18.20
C HIS A 52 -4.26 5.09 -19.25
N LEU A 53 -5.43 5.74 -19.30
CA LEU A 53 -6.43 5.51 -20.36
C LEU A 53 -5.86 5.90 -21.73
N TYR A 54 -5.25 7.08 -21.83
CA TYR A 54 -4.59 7.53 -23.06
C TYR A 54 -3.55 6.52 -23.55
N PHE A 55 -2.65 6.05 -22.69
CA PHE A 55 -1.64 5.04 -23.05
C PHE A 55 -2.29 3.72 -23.52
N ALA A 56 -3.35 3.27 -22.85
CA ALA A 56 -4.05 2.06 -23.26
C ALA A 56 -4.69 2.21 -24.65
N GLN A 57 -5.28 3.37 -24.95
CA GLN A 57 -5.88 3.69 -26.28
C GLN A 57 -4.82 3.81 -27.39
N GLN A 58 -3.59 4.24 -27.05
CA GLN A 58 -2.47 4.25 -28.01
C GLN A 58 -1.82 2.86 -28.19
N GLY A 59 -2.34 1.81 -27.56
CA GLY A 59 -1.76 0.48 -27.61
C GLY A 59 -0.44 0.33 -26.83
N MET A 60 -0.10 1.28 -25.97
CA MET A 60 1.11 1.23 -25.13
C MET A 60 0.89 0.27 -23.95
N ILE A 61 1.19 -0.99 -24.16
CA ILE A 61 1.06 -2.04 -23.13
C ILE A 61 2.37 -2.14 -22.35
N TYR A 62 2.61 -1.22 -21.43
CA TYR A 62 3.80 -1.26 -20.56
C TYR A 62 3.53 -1.88 -19.18
N SER A 63 2.28 -2.06 -18.79
CA SER A 63 1.90 -2.65 -17.50
C SER A 63 0.58 -3.42 -17.59
N THR A 64 0.31 -4.26 -16.60
CA THR A 64 -1.00 -4.92 -16.47
C THR A 64 -2.15 -3.93 -16.33
N VAL A 65 -1.89 -2.70 -15.87
CA VAL A 65 -2.88 -1.63 -15.82
C VAL A 65 -3.42 -1.33 -17.21
N SER A 66 -2.55 -1.14 -18.22
CA SER A 66 -2.98 -0.88 -19.61
C SER A 66 -3.79 -2.04 -20.19
N LEU A 67 -3.41 -3.29 -19.85
CA LEU A 67 -4.14 -4.50 -20.27
C LEU A 67 -5.56 -4.58 -19.71
N LEU A 68 -5.83 -3.95 -18.57
CA LEU A 68 -7.13 -4.01 -17.89
C LEU A 68 -7.99 -2.79 -18.19
N ILE A 69 -7.40 -1.59 -18.27
CA ILE A 69 -8.12 -0.33 -18.48
C ILE A 69 -8.69 -0.25 -19.91
N GLY A 70 -7.93 -0.65 -20.92
CA GLY A 70 -8.38 -0.64 -22.31
C GLY A 70 -9.68 -1.44 -22.49
N PRO A 71 -9.69 -2.75 -22.23
CA PRO A 71 -10.90 -3.57 -22.33
C PRO A 71 -12.05 -3.10 -21.43
N ALA A 72 -11.76 -2.60 -20.21
CA ALA A 72 -12.82 -2.07 -19.35
C ALA A 72 -13.49 -0.84 -19.96
N TYR A 73 -12.71 0.01 -20.63
CA TYR A 73 -13.25 1.15 -21.37
C TYR A 73 -14.06 0.71 -22.60
N ASP A 74 -13.56 -0.25 -23.37
CA ASP A 74 -14.23 -0.76 -24.57
C ASP A 74 -15.60 -1.40 -24.25
N ILE A 75 -15.71 -2.06 -23.08
CA ILE A 75 -16.96 -2.72 -22.65
C ILE A 75 -17.99 -1.72 -22.13
N ALA A 76 -17.59 -0.75 -21.30
CA ALA A 76 -18.53 0.11 -20.58
C ALA A 76 -18.07 1.57 -20.45
N GLY A 77 -17.12 2.03 -21.27
CA GLY A 77 -16.60 3.39 -21.22
C GLY A 77 -15.97 3.75 -19.88
N ARG A 78 -16.11 5.00 -19.49
CA ARG A 78 -15.57 5.52 -18.23
C ARG A 78 -16.11 4.80 -17.00
N ILE A 79 -17.37 4.37 -17.03
CA ILE A 79 -17.98 3.63 -15.91
C ILE A 79 -17.32 2.25 -15.72
N GLY A 80 -16.94 1.57 -16.82
CA GLY A 80 -16.23 0.29 -16.77
C GLY A 80 -14.92 0.40 -16.01
N ILE A 81 -14.13 1.44 -16.27
CA ILE A 81 -12.87 1.70 -15.55
C ILE A 81 -13.15 2.04 -14.08
N ALA A 82 -14.13 2.90 -13.81
CA ALA A 82 -14.47 3.28 -12.43
C ALA A 82 -14.90 2.07 -11.59
N VAL A 83 -15.71 1.17 -12.16
CA VAL A 83 -16.10 -0.11 -11.52
C VAL A 83 -14.87 -1.02 -11.32
N LEU A 84 -14.00 -1.13 -12.32
CA LEU A 84 -12.77 -1.91 -12.21
C LEU A 84 -11.91 -1.45 -11.00
N LEU A 85 -11.67 -0.16 -10.87
CA LEU A 85 -10.88 0.38 -9.76
C LEU A 85 -11.58 0.19 -8.40
N ALA A 86 -12.90 0.35 -8.34
CA ALA A 86 -13.67 0.06 -7.14
C ALA A 86 -13.53 -1.42 -6.72
N VAL A 87 -13.52 -2.35 -7.67
CA VAL A 87 -13.28 -3.78 -7.41
C VAL A 87 -11.88 -4.00 -6.83
N PHE A 88 -10.84 -3.29 -7.29
CA PHE A 88 -9.49 -3.40 -6.72
C PHE A 88 -9.42 -2.83 -5.28
N HIS A 89 -10.12 -1.75 -4.97
CA HIS A 89 -10.25 -1.27 -3.59
C HIS A 89 -10.94 -2.30 -2.69
N LEU A 90 -12.04 -2.88 -3.13
CA LEU A 90 -12.75 -3.93 -2.38
C LEU A 90 -11.90 -5.19 -2.24
N ALA A 91 -11.11 -5.55 -3.27
CA ALA A 91 -10.16 -6.66 -3.20
C ALA A 91 -9.07 -6.40 -2.16
N ALA A 92 -8.53 -5.17 -2.08
CA ALA A 92 -7.56 -4.80 -1.05
C ALA A 92 -8.16 -4.94 0.36
N VAL A 93 -9.41 -4.50 0.58
CA VAL A 93 -10.15 -4.71 1.84
C VAL A 93 -10.30 -6.21 2.15
N ALA A 94 -10.65 -7.03 1.17
CA ALA A 94 -10.84 -8.48 1.36
C ALA A 94 -9.52 -9.19 1.70
N VAL A 95 -8.43 -8.84 1.03
CA VAL A 95 -7.09 -9.40 1.28
C VAL A 95 -6.58 -8.98 2.64
N PHE A 96 -6.75 -7.71 3.02
CA PHE A 96 -6.39 -7.23 4.35
C PHE A 96 -7.16 -7.97 5.44
N ALA A 97 -8.49 -8.16 5.27
CA ALA A 97 -9.32 -8.95 6.18
C ALA A 97 -8.85 -10.42 6.30
N TRP A 98 -8.34 -10.99 5.19
CA TRP A 98 -7.74 -12.32 5.21
C TRP A 98 -6.43 -12.33 6.01
N GLY A 99 -5.59 -11.31 5.85
CA GLY A 99 -4.35 -11.14 6.65
C GLY A 99 -4.61 -11.05 8.16
N LEU A 100 -5.73 -10.45 8.57
CA LEU A 100 -6.14 -10.31 9.97
C LEU A 100 -6.62 -11.63 10.63
N ARG A 101 -6.79 -12.73 9.88
CA ARG A 101 -7.32 -14.01 10.45
C ARG A 101 -6.50 -14.54 11.62
N ALA A 102 -5.19 -14.40 11.57
CA ALA A 102 -4.32 -14.86 12.67
C ALA A 102 -4.46 -13.99 13.93
N ALA A 103 -4.69 -12.69 13.75
CA ALA A 103 -4.90 -11.76 14.85
C ALA A 103 -6.32 -11.86 15.44
N LEU A 104 -7.30 -12.21 14.64
CA LEU A 104 -8.73 -12.32 14.98
C LEU A 104 -9.31 -13.72 14.66
N PRO A 105 -8.79 -14.82 15.22
CA PRO A 105 -9.19 -16.19 14.84
C PRO A 105 -10.65 -16.51 15.18
N GLU A 106 -11.19 -15.93 16.27
CA GLU A 106 -12.55 -16.18 16.72
C GLU A 106 -13.59 -15.25 16.10
N SER A 107 -13.14 -14.21 15.37
CA SER A 107 -14.06 -13.26 14.75
C SER A 107 -14.70 -13.85 13.50
N THR A 108 -15.94 -13.43 13.24
CA THR A 108 -16.63 -13.77 12.01
C THR A 108 -16.05 -13.05 10.81
N ARG A 109 -16.29 -13.54 9.60
CA ARG A 109 -15.83 -12.90 8.36
C ARG A 109 -16.34 -11.45 8.24
N PRO A 110 -17.63 -11.11 8.52
CA PRO A 110 -18.10 -9.74 8.50
C PRO A 110 -17.34 -8.80 9.44
N VAL A 111 -17.01 -9.25 10.66
CA VAL A 111 -16.19 -8.42 11.59
C VAL A 111 -14.85 -8.09 11.00
N ARG A 112 -14.14 -9.08 10.44
CA ARG A 112 -12.82 -8.84 9.83
C ARG A 112 -12.91 -7.91 8.63
N LEU A 113 -13.96 -8.01 7.81
CA LEU A 113 -14.18 -7.11 6.68
C LEU A 113 -14.47 -5.69 7.13
N LEU A 114 -15.30 -5.48 8.16
CA LEU A 114 -15.57 -4.15 8.71
C LEU A 114 -14.32 -3.52 9.33
N VAL A 115 -13.55 -4.29 10.12
CA VAL A 115 -12.25 -3.82 10.65
C VAL A 115 -11.30 -3.47 9.51
N SER A 116 -11.22 -4.32 8.51
CA SER A 116 -10.40 -4.09 7.33
C SER A 116 -10.82 -2.84 6.58
N LEU A 117 -12.12 -2.66 6.32
CA LEU A 117 -12.64 -1.48 5.64
C LEU A 117 -12.26 -0.21 6.42
N ALA A 118 -12.50 -0.18 7.73
CA ALA A 118 -12.12 0.95 8.56
C ALA A 118 -10.63 1.25 8.45
N VAL A 119 -9.76 0.24 8.60
CA VAL A 119 -8.30 0.42 8.54
C VAL A 119 -7.81 0.82 7.15
N ASN A 120 -8.51 0.40 6.09
CA ASN A 120 -8.23 0.83 4.72
C ASN A 120 -8.59 2.29 4.44
N LEU A 121 -9.40 2.92 5.28
CA LEU A 121 -9.67 4.37 5.19
C LEU A 121 -8.57 5.21 5.85
N ALA A 122 -7.66 4.62 6.64
CA ALA A 122 -6.65 5.36 7.37
C ALA A 122 -5.67 6.10 6.44
N THR A 123 -5.33 7.33 6.81
CA THR A 123 -4.28 8.14 6.17
C THR A 123 -3.37 8.77 7.23
N ALA A 124 -2.39 9.58 6.84
CA ALA A 124 -1.56 10.33 7.78
C ALA A 124 -2.44 11.19 8.72
N VAL A 125 -2.06 11.28 10.00
CA VAL A 125 -2.88 12.01 10.98
C VAL A 125 -2.97 13.49 10.60
N TRP A 126 -4.17 14.04 10.71
CA TRP A 126 -4.40 15.46 10.55
C TRP A 126 -3.81 16.26 11.72
N MET A 127 -3.27 17.45 11.42
CA MET A 127 -2.78 18.42 12.39
C MET A 127 -3.32 19.82 12.04
N PRO A 128 -3.70 20.63 13.04
CA PRO A 128 -4.32 21.96 12.80
C PRO A 128 -3.42 22.96 12.07
N ARG A 129 -2.12 22.80 12.15
CA ARG A 129 -1.16 23.70 11.49
C ARG A 129 -0.26 22.91 10.58
N GLY A 130 -0.39 23.18 9.31
CA GLY A 130 0.57 22.79 8.30
C GLY A 130 0.43 21.41 7.71
N GLY A 131 0.88 21.32 6.52
CA GLY A 131 0.97 20.14 5.70
C GLY A 131 -0.22 19.95 4.79
N TYR A 132 -0.01 19.04 3.91
CA TYR A 132 -1.00 18.59 2.94
C TYR A 132 -1.60 17.26 3.42
N TRP A 133 -2.78 16.91 2.92
CA TRP A 133 -3.39 15.62 3.22
C TRP A 133 -2.54 14.46 2.73
N TYR A 134 -1.91 14.64 1.57
CA TYR A 134 -1.16 13.61 0.87
C TYR A 134 0.31 13.97 0.70
N GLN A 135 0.64 15.20 0.26
CA GLN A 135 2.01 15.58 -0.06
C GLN A 135 2.94 15.43 1.15
N GLY A 136 4.11 14.84 0.91
CA GLY A 136 5.11 14.59 1.93
C GLY A 136 4.76 13.48 2.93
N THR A 137 3.64 12.78 2.77
CA THR A 137 3.24 11.67 3.62
C THR A 137 3.47 10.31 2.93
N VAL A 138 3.42 9.24 3.69
CA VAL A 138 3.26 7.86 3.18
C VAL A 138 1.95 7.32 3.76
N GLY A 139 0.85 7.74 3.19
CA GLY A 139 -0.48 7.35 3.64
C GLY A 139 -0.81 5.89 3.30
N GLY A 140 -1.79 5.33 4.00
CA GLY A 140 -2.25 3.97 3.72
C GLY A 140 -3.02 3.87 2.41
N THR A 141 -4.12 4.60 2.26
CA THR A 141 -4.97 4.50 1.08
C THR A 141 -4.72 5.65 0.12
N ILE A 142 -4.56 5.31 -1.15
CA ILE A 142 -4.31 6.22 -2.26
C ILE A 142 -5.47 6.11 -3.24
N TYR A 143 -6.00 7.26 -3.66
CA TYR A 143 -7.18 7.32 -4.53
C TYR A 143 -6.91 7.91 -5.91
N HIS A 144 -5.72 8.44 -6.17
CA HIS A 144 -5.38 9.15 -7.40
C HIS A 144 -4.32 8.45 -8.26
N ASN A 145 -3.68 7.38 -7.76
CA ASN A 145 -2.68 6.63 -8.52
C ASN A 145 -3.19 5.25 -8.89
N THR A 146 -3.53 5.10 -10.14
CA THR A 146 -4.16 3.91 -10.72
C THR A 146 -3.31 2.65 -10.57
N THR A 147 -2.01 2.76 -10.84
CA THR A 147 -1.08 1.62 -10.73
C THR A 147 -0.94 1.15 -9.28
N TYR A 148 -0.96 2.07 -8.32
CA TYR A 148 -0.92 1.74 -6.89
C TYR A 148 -2.21 1.04 -6.44
N ILE A 149 -3.38 1.56 -6.83
CA ILE A 149 -4.69 0.98 -6.48
C ILE A 149 -4.76 -0.48 -6.95
N MET A 150 -4.34 -0.74 -8.19
CA MET A 150 -4.36 -2.10 -8.74
C MET A 150 -3.29 -3.01 -8.15
N LEU A 151 -2.11 -2.47 -7.79
CA LEU A 151 -1.03 -3.20 -7.12
C LEU A 151 -1.43 -3.65 -5.71
N ALA A 152 -2.13 -2.82 -4.94
CA ALA A 152 -2.32 -2.99 -3.50
C ALA A 152 -2.83 -4.39 -3.06
N PRO A 153 -3.88 -4.98 -3.64
CA PRO A 153 -4.31 -6.32 -3.26
C PRO A 153 -3.27 -7.41 -3.56
N PHE A 154 -2.54 -7.30 -4.66
CA PHE A 154 -1.52 -8.29 -5.06
C PHE A 154 -0.25 -8.17 -4.22
N ALA A 155 0.15 -6.96 -3.84
CA ALA A 155 1.26 -6.75 -2.93
C ALA A 155 1.00 -7.38 -1.56
N LEU A 156 -0.20 -7.19 -1.00
CA LEU A 156 -0.60 -7.83 0.26
C LEU A 156 -0.67 -9.36 0.11
N LEU A 157 -1.26 -9.88 -0.97
CA LEU A 157 -1.30 -11.33 -1.23
C LEU A 157 0.10 -11.92 -1.33
N MET A 158 1.01 -11.24 -2.04
CA MET A 158 2.41 -11.63 -2.17
C MET A 158 3.10 -11.69 -0.82
N MET A 159 2.96 -10.65 0.02
CA MET A 159 3.55 -10.64 1.36
C MET A 159 3.00 -11.77 2.23
N LEU A 160 1.69 -12.03 2.20
CA LEU A 160 1.07 -13.13 2.95
C LEU A 160 1.54 -14.50 2.44
N ALA A 161 1.72 -14.68 1.14
CA ALA A 161 2.28 -15.89 0.55
C ALA A 161 3.76 -16.07 0.92
N PHE A 162 4.55 -14.97 0.90
CA PHE A 162 5.92 -14.99 1.38
C PHE A 162 6.02 -15.43 2.84
N TYR A 163 5.19 -14.90 3.72
CA TYR A 163 5.16 -15.31 5.13
C TYR A 163 4.76 -16.77 5.34
N ARG A 164 4.06 -17.36 4.40
CA ARG A 164 3.71 -18.78 4.41
C ARG A 164 4.88 -19.66 3.96
N VAL A 165 5.59 -19.26 2.91
CA VAL A 165 6.69 -20.06 2.36
C VAL A 165 7.97 -19.93 3.18
N TRP A 166 8.27 -18.75 3.74
CA TRP A 166 9.53 -18.48 4.42
C TRP A 166 9.89 -19.49 5.52
N PRO A 167 8.98 -19.91 6.43
CA PRO A 167 9.30 -20.91 7.46
C PRO A 167 9.76 -22.26 6.90
N THR A 168 9.41 -22.58 5.65
CA THR A 168 9.76 -23.87 5.02
C THR A 168 11.16 -23.88 4.42
N VAL A 169 11.81 -22.72 4.32
CA VAL A 169 13.18 -22.57 3.78
C VAL A 169 14.19 -23.36 4.63
N ARG A 170 14.00 -23.40 5.96
CA ARG A 170 14.88 -24.11 6.90
C ARG A 170 14.63 -25.60 7.00
N GLY A 171 13.91 -26.17 6.05
CA GLY A 171 13.62 -27.60 6.00
C GLY A 171 13.31 -28.05 4.59
N ARG A 172 12.16 -28.68 4.39
CA ARG A 172 11.66 -29.02 3.05
C ARG A 172 10.86 -27.84 2.51
N LEU A 173 11.39 -27.16 1.48
CA LEU A 173 10.69 -26.07 0.83
C LEU A 173 9.34 -26.53 0.27
N ASP A 174 8.25 -25.87 0.66
CA ASP A 174 6.93 -26.08 0.08
C ASP A 174 6.88 -25.44 -1.32
N LEU A 175 7.15 -26.26 -2.34
CA LEU A 175 7.22 -25.83 -3.73
C LEU A 175 5.90 -25.22 -4.23
N ARG A 176 4.75 -25.67 -3.72
CA ARG A 176 3.45 -25.10 -4.09
C ARG A 176 3.32 -23.67 -3.57
N SER A 177 3.60 -23.45 -2.28
CA SER A 177 3.59 -22.11 -1.68
C SER A 177 4.66 -21.22 -2.31
N TYR A 178 5.83 -21.77 -2.66
CA TYR A 178 6.89 -21.05 -3.38
C TYR A 178 6.42 -20.59 -4.76
N ALA A 179 5.81 -21.47 -5.55
CA ALA A 179 5.28 -21.12 -6.88
C ALA A 179 4.20 -20.03 -6.79
N VAL A 180 3.25 -20.17 -5.86
CA VAL A 180 2.20 -19.16 -5.62
C VAL A 180 2.82 -17.79 -5.25
N TYR A 181 3.78 -17.79 -4.35
CA TYR A 181 4.50 -16.57 -3.95
C TYR A 181 5.23 -15.94 -5.13
N THR A 182 5.98 -16.72 -5.93
CA THR A 182 6.72 -16.24 -7.10
C THR A 182 5.79 -15.63 -8.16
N VAL A 183 4.68 -16.30 -8.46
CA VAL A 183 3.65 -15.79 -9.38
C VAL A 183 3.06 -14.48 -8.86
N LEU A 184 2.70 -14.42 -7.58
CA LEU A 184 2.14 -13.21 -6.99
C LEU A 184 3.14 -12.04 -6.98
N LEU A 185 4.43 -12.31 -6.75
CA LEU A 185 5.48 -11.28 -6.84
C LEU A 185 5.59 -10.75 -8.27
N THR A 186 5.59 -11.64 -9.27
CA THR A 186 5.65 -11.26 -10.69
C THR A 186 4.40 -10.46 -11.10
N VAL A 187 3.20 -10.92 -10.72
CA VAL A 187 1.94 -10.22 -10.99
C VAL A 187 1.91 -8.85 -10.30
N ALA A 188 2.30 -8.75 -9.04
CA ALA A 188 2.37 -7.47 -8.35
C ALA A 188 3.35 -6.51 -9.06
N THR A 189 4.53 -6.99 -9.45
CA THR A 189 5.53 -6.22 -10.21
C THR A 189 4.98 -5.75 -11.56
N SER A 190 4.10 -6.52 -12.20
CA SER A 190 3.51 -6.14 -13.51
C SER A 190 2.61 -4.90 -13.44
N PHE A 191 2.05 -4.60 -12.28
CA PHE A 191 1.30 -3.35 -12.06
C PHE A 191 2.24 -2.17 -11.81
N LYS A 192 3.28 -2.36 -10.97
CA LYS A 192 4.24 -1.31 -10.63
C LYS A 192 5.54 -1.92 -10.08
N ALA A 193 6.66 -1.59 -10.68
CA ALA A 193 7.98 -2.13 -10.34
C ALA A 193 8.48 -1.79 -8.92
N ASN A 194 7.98 -0.72 -8.32
CA ASN A 194 8.46 -0.23 -7.02
C ASN A 194 8.44 -1.28 -5.90
N LEU A 195 7.50 -2.24 -5.95
CA LEU A 195 7.45 -3.30 -4.95
C LEU A 195 8.70 -4.20 -5.01
N ILE A 196 9.11 -4.62 -6.21
CA ILE A 196 10.26 -5.53 -6.34
C ILE A 196 11.57 -4.83 -6.03
N PHE A 197 11.68 -3.52 -6.32
CA PHE A 197 12.87 -2.74 -5.97
C PHE A 197 13.10 -2.73 -4.46
N ALA A 198 12.07 -2.54 -3.65
CA ALA A 198 12.18 -2.62 -2.20
C ALA A 198 12.29 -4.06 -1.67
N PHE A 199 11.51 -4.98 -2.24
CA PHE A 199 11.42 -6.35 -1.74
C PHE A 199 12.67 -7.17 -2.04
N ALA A 200 13.26 -7.06 -3.23
CA ALA A 200 14.42 -7.86 -3.62
C ALA A 200 15.67 -7.58 -2.76
N PRO A 201 16.08 -6.33 -2.49
CA PRO A 201 17.17 -6.05 -1.55
C PRO A 201 16.86 -6.51 -0.12
N ALA A 202 15.60 -6.33 0.34
CA ALA A 202 15.20 -6.81 1.66
C ALA A 202 15.27 -8.33 1.77
N LEU A 203 14.83 -9.06 0.74
CA LEU A 203 14.95 -10.50 0.64
C LEU A 203 16.43 -10.93 0.62
N LEU A 204 17.27 -10.26 -0.17
CA LEU A 204 18.70 -10.56 -0.25
C LEU A 204 19.37 -10.47 1.14
N VAL A 205 19.14 -9.40 1.88
CA VAL A 205 19.68 -9.24 3.23
C VAL A 205 19.16 -10.35 4.16
N LEU A 206 17.88 -10.72 4.06
CA LEU A 206 17.30 -11.80 4.84
C LEU A 206 17.93 -13.15 4.48
N LEU A 207 18.18 -13.44 3.21
CA LEU A 207 18.86 -14.66 2.75
C LEU A 207 20.30 -14.73 3.23
N ILE A 208 21.06 -13.63 3.13
CA ILE A 208 22.42 -13.56 3.67
C ILE A 208 22.43 -13.81 5.18
N ALA A 209 21.50 -13.19 5.91
CA ALA A 209 21.39 -13.39 7.35
C ALA A 209 21.02 -14.84 7.72
N ASP A 210 20.18 -15.51 6.93
CA ASP A 210 19.83 -16.92 7.14
C ASP A 210 21.01 -17.84 6.77
N PHE A 211 21.67 -17.60 5.66
CA PHE A 211 22.88 -18.31 5.21
C PHE A 211 23.96 -18.32 6.30
N VAL A 212 24.29 -17.15 6.84
CA VAL A 212 25.28 -17.03 7.91
C VAL A 212 24.84 -17.77 9.18
N ARG A 213 23.59 -17.58 9.62
CA ARG A 213 23.05 -18.22 10.82
C ARG A 213 22.89 -19.72 10.69
N SER A 214 22.57 -20.23 9.52
CA SER A 214 22.40 -21.65 9.24
C SER A 214 23.71 -22.36 8.93
N CYS A 215 24.83 -21.62 8.82
CA CYS A 215 26.10 -22.13 8.30
C CYS A 215 25.90 -22.83 6.94
N ALA A 216 25.20 -22.19 6.01
CA ALA A 216 24.88 -22.66 4.67
C ALA A 216 24.04 -23.95 4.58
N LYS A 217 23.45 -24.42 5.68
CA LYS A 217 22.66 -25.67 5.68
C LYS A 217 21.43 -25.62 4.75
N ASN A 218 20.91 -24.42 4.48
CA ASN A 218 19.72 -24.19 3.69
C ASN A 218 20.01 -23.63 2.28
N LEU A 219 21.28 -23.61 1.84
CA LEU A 219 21.75 -22.90 0.64
C LEU A 219 20.88 -23.16 -0.60
N LYS A 220 20.50 -24.44 -0.86
CA LYS A 220 19.64 -24.77 -2.01
C LYS A 220 18.31 -24.02 -1.98
N ASN A 221 17.65 -24.01 -0.82
CA ASN A 221 16.35 -23.35 -0.67
C ASN A 221 16.50 -21.83 -0.69
N GLU A 222 17.60 -21.30 -0.16
CA GLU A 222 17.93 -19.87 -0.18
C GLU A 222 18.18 -19.39 -1.61
N ILE A 223 18.91 -20.16 -2.44
CA ILE A 223 19.08 -19.88 -3.87
C ILE A 223 17.74 -19.88 -4.59
N LEU A 224 16.89 -20.89 -4.37
CA LEU A 224 15.56 -20.93 -4.96
C LEU A 224 14.73 -19.70 -4.56
N MET A 225 14.75 -19.31 -3.28
CA MET A 225 14.07 -18.08 -2.83
C MET A 225 14.63 -16.83 -3.52
N GLY A 226 15.94 -16.73 -3.70
CA GLY A 226 16.57 -15.66 -4.49
C GLY A 226 16.11 -15.66 -5.96
N CYS A 227 15.99 -16.85 -6.57
CA CYS A 227 15.52 -16.98 -7.94
C CYS A 227 14.07 -16.52 -8.16
N SER A 228 13.26 -16.44 -7.10
CA SER A 228 11.87 -15.97 -7.19
C SER A 228 11.73 -14.53 -7.71
N VAL A 229 12.77 -13.71 -7.60
CA VAL A 229 12.74 -12.31 -8.07
C VAL A 229 13.00 -12.17 -9.57
N PHE A 230 13.67 -13.15 -10.21
CA PHE A 230 14.08 -13.02 -11.61
C PHE A 230 12.92 -12.79 -12.59
N PRO A 231 11.75 -13.48 -12.50
CA PRO A 231 10.65 -13.21 -13.41
C PRO A 231 10.14 -11.76 -13.32
N GLY A 232 10.06 -11.21 -12.10
CA GLY A 232 9.66 -9.81 -11.88
C GLY A 232 10.72 -8.83 -12.41
N VAL A 233 12.00 -9.10 -12.19
CA VAL A 233 13.11 -8.26 -12.72
C VAL A 233 13.11 -8.28 -14.24
N ALA A 234 12.98 -9.45 -14.87
CA ALA A 234 12.87 -9.55 -16.33
C ALA A 234 11.70 -8.73 -16.87
N LEU A 235 10.55 -8.79 -16.19
CA LEU A 235 9.37 -7.99 -16.52
C LEU A 235 9.64 -6.49 -16.42
N CYS A 236 10.38 -6.02 -15.40
CA CYS A 236 10.77 -4.61 -15.29
C CYS A 236 11.58 -4.13 -16.50
N PHE A 237 12.50 -4.96 -17.02
CA PHE A 237 13.24 -4.62 -18.24
C PHE A 237 12.33 -4.53 -19.47
N VAL A 238 11.35 -5.43 -19.61
CA VAL A 238 10.36 -5.35 -20.70
C VAL A 238 9.54 -4.07 -20.58
N GLN A 239 9.02 -3.80 -19.40
CA GLN A 239 8.23 -2.57 -19.13
C GLN A 239 9.04 -1.30 -19.42
N ALA A 240 10.29 -1.25 -18.98
CA ALA A 240 11.18 -0.12 -19.22
C ALA A 240 11.40 0.11 -20.72
N ARG A 241 11.63 -0.96 -21.50
CA ARG A 241 11.81 -0.85 -22.95
C ARG A 241 10.58 -0.29 -23.67
N VAL A 242 9.37 -0.68 -23.22
CA VAL A 242 8.13 -0.17 -23.83
C VAL A 242 7.89 1.28 -23.42
N LEU A 243 8.05 1.59 -22.15
CA LEU A 243 7.74 2.92 -21.61
C LEU A 243 8.73 3.99 -22.10
N PHE A 244 9.99 3.62 -22.32
CA PHE A 244 11.08 4.53 -22.68
C PHE A 244 11.58 4.37 -24.12
N ALA A 245 10.83 3.67 -24.97
CA ALA A 245 11.21 3.45 -26.36
C ALA A 245 11.36 4.75 -27.18
N ALA A 246 10.64 5.81 -26.78
CA ALA A 246 10.67 7.11 -27.44
C ALA A 246 11.62 8.14 -26.77
N GLU A 247 12.21 7.81 -25.63
CA GLU A 247 13.13 8.72 -24.94
C GLU A 247 14.58 8.41 -25.30
N ASP A 248 15.25 9.32 -26.03
CA ASP A 248 16.69 9.24 -26.36
C ASP A 248 17.60 9.30 -25.12
N SER A 249 17.11 9.83 -24.03
CA SER A 249 17.80 9.88 -22.74
C SER A 249 17.31 8.76 -21.83
N GLY A 250 18.07 7.68 -21.77
CA GLY A 250 17.79 6.61 -20.79
C GLY A 250 17.68 7.18 -19.38
N ILE A 251 16.67 6.71 -18.63
CA ILE A 251 16.53 7.08 -17.23
C ILE A 251 17.77 6.63 -16.49
N ARG A 252 18.38 7.57 -15.78
CA ARG A 252 19.51 7.29 -14.90
C ARG A 252 19.04 7.47 -13.46
N LEU A 253 19.31 6.48 -12.63
CA LEU A 253 19.21 6.62 -11.18
C LEU A 253 20.50 7.29 -10.71
N ILE A 254 20.36 8.40 -10.00
CA ILE A 254 21.45 9.13 -9.40
C ILE A 254 21.29 9.17 -7.89
N PHE A 255 22.40 9.16 -7.17
CA PHE A 255 22.38 9.35 -5.73
C PHE A 255 22.11 10.82 -5.39
N THR A 256 21.31 11.04 -4.34
CA THR A 256 21.01 12.35 -3.78
C THR A 256 21.34 12.36 -2.29
N VAL A 257 21.48 13.56 -1.73
CA VAL A 257 21.59 13.74 -0.28
C VAL A 257 20.23 13.38 0.35
N PRO A 258 20.21 12.61 1.44
CA PRO A 258 18.96 12.24 2.11
C PRO A 258 18.08 13.45 2.38
N PHE A 259 16.81 13.34 2.06
CA PHE A 259 15.79 14.38 2.17
C PHE A 259 15.86 15.55 1.18
N ASP A 260 16.91 15.75 0.40
CA ASP A 260 16.97 16.88 -0.56
C ASP A 260 15.88 16.76 -1.61
N HIS A 261 15.71 15.58 -2.20
CA HIS A 261 14.62 15.33 -3.16
C HIS A 261 13.23 15.48 -2.52
N HIS A 262 13.06 14.99 -1.30
CA HIS A 262 11.81 15.15 -0.55
C HIS A 262 11.49 16.64 -0.29
N ARG A 263 12.50 17.43 0.10
CA ARG A 263 12.35 18.88 0.32
C ARG A 263 12.03 19.61 -0.99
N MET A 264 12.67 19.21 -2.09
CA MET A 264 12.43 19.80 -3.40
C MET A 264 10.98 19.56 -3.86
N LEU A 265 10.45 18.35 -3.64
CA LEU A 265 9.10 18.00 -4.07
C LEU A 265 8.01 18.59 -3.18
N TRP A 266 8.21 18.60 -1.86
CA TRP A 266 7.14 18.88 -0.87
C TRP A 266 7.48 19.96 0.14
N GLY A 267 8.52 20.76 -0.14
CA GLY A 267 8.89 21.89 0.68
C GLY A 267 9.64 21.56 1.97
N PRO A 268 9.98 22.58 2.76
CA PRO A 268 10.84 22.47 3.93
C PRO A 268 10.19 21.68 5.08
N PHE A 269 11.01 21.31 6.03
CA PHE A 269 10.75 20.43 7.16
C PHE A 269 9.46 20.74 7.97
N ASN A 270 9.05 22.00 8.04
CA ASN A 270 8.04 22.48 8.97
C ASN A 270 6.59 22.33 8.47
N GLU A 271 6.33 22.11 7.18
CA GLU A 271 4.97 22.13 6.63
C GLU A 271 4.57 20.82 5.93
N ALA A 272 5.15 20.51 4.81
CA ALA A 272 4.82 19.30 4.06
C ALA A 272 5.90 18.20 4.17
N GLY A 273 7.12 18.57 4.52
CA GLY A 273 8.30 17.72 4.47
C GLY A 273 8.36 16.60 5.51
N VAL A 274 9.42 16.56 6.33
CA VAL A 274 9.64 15.44 7.28
C VAL A 274 8.52 15.31 8.33
N LEU A 275 7.82 16.42 8.66
CA LEU A 275 6.64 16.36 9.53
C LEU A 275 5.50 15.55 8.87
N GLY A 276 5.33 15.67 7.55
CA GLY A 276 4.37 14.84 6.79
C GLY A 276 4.67 13.35 6.96
N LEU A 277 5.94 12.96 6.84
CA LEU A 277 6.35 11.57 7.09
C LEU A 277 6.06 11.15 8.53
N ALA A 278 6.43 11.95 9.53
CA ALA A 278 6.18 11.65 10.95
C ALA A 278 4.69 11.41 11.23
N ARG A 279 3.80 12.20 10.62
CA ARG A 279 2.35 12.06 10.73
C ARG A 279 1.84 10.71 10.21
N SER A 280 2.53 10.13 9.25
CA SER A 280 2.18 8.81 8.69
C SER A 280 2.40 7.67 9.68
N PHE A 281 3.35 7.82 10.61
CA PHE A 281 3.84 6.72 11.45
C PHE A 281 3.25 6.68 12.86
N VAL A 282 2.42 7.63 13.27
CA VAL A 282 1.97 7.78 14.67
C VAL A 282 1.46 6.47 15.26
N PHE A 283 0.56 5.76 14.58
CA PHE A 283 0.05 4.47 15.08
C PHE A 283 1.11 3.36 14.99
N ALA A 284 1.82 3.22 13.88
CA ALA A 284 2.81 2.17 13.71
C ALA A 284 3.98 2.34 14.71
N ALA A 285 4.39 3.59 14.98
CA ALA A 285 5.37 3.92 16.00
C ALA A 285 4.84 3.60 17.41
N ALA A 286 3.59 3.96 17.71
CA ALA A 286 2.97 3.62 18.99
C ALA A 286 2.96 2.09 19.22
N VAL A 287 2.61 1.29 18.21
CA VAL A 287 2.66 -0.18 18.27
C VAL A 287 4.09 -0.66 18.53
N GLY A 288 5.08 -0.16 17.78
CA GLY A 288 6.48 -0.55 17.93
C GLY A 288 7.08 -0.22 19.29
N LEU A 289 6.71 0.93 19.86
CA LEU A 289 7.23 1.41 21.14
C LEU A 289 6.47 0.84 22.33
N LEU A 290 5.15 0.91 22.33
CA LEU A 290 4.33 0.56 23.50
C LEU A 290 4.04 -0.93 23.59
N LEU A 291 3.90 -1.64 22.46
CA LEU A 291 3.71 -3.08 22.38
C LEU A 291 4.99 -3.81 21.96
N GLY A 292 6.14 -3.17 22.05
CA GLY A 292 7.43 -3.49 21.50
C GLY A 292 7.80 -4.97 21.57
N ARG A 293 7.74 -5.62 22.78
CA ARG A 293 8.07 -7.04 22.88
C ARG A 293 7.26 -7.94 21.96
N ALA A 294 5.96 -7.66 21.78
CA ALA A 294 5.09 -8.43 20.90
C ALA A 294 5.39 -8.14 19.43
N ALA A 295 5.55 -6.86 19.08
CA ALA A 295 5.91 -6.43 17.73
C ALA A 295 7.26 -7.01 17.28
N TRP A 296 8.29 -6.82 18.10
CA TRP A 296 9.65 -7.26 17.77
C TRP A 296 9.88 -8.77 17.82
N LYS A 297 9.00 -9.55 18.45
CA LYS A 297 9.00 -11.02 18.33
C LYS A 297 8.38 -11.52 17.02
N SER A 298 7.49 -10.76 16.43
CA SER A 298 6.84 -11.14 15.17
C SER A 298 7.81 -11.00 13.99
N PHE A 299 8.09 -12.11 13.29
CA PHE A 299 8.87 -12.08 12.06
C PHE A 299 8.18 -11.21 10.99
N ARG A 300 6.87 -11.35 10.84
CA ARG A 300 6.08 -10.63 9.86
C ARG A 300 6.18 -9.11 10.06
N TYR A 301 6.02 -8.64 11.30
CA TYR A 301 6.18 -7.23 11.66
C TYR A 301 7.60 -6.72 11.35
N ARG A 302 8.64 -7.45 11.78
CA ARG A 302 10.04 -7.05 11.54
C ARG A 302 10.39 -7.02 10.06
N PHE A 303 9.95 -8.02 9.29
CA PHE A 303 10.29 -8.09 7.88
C PHE A 303 9.52 -7.03 7.06
N SER A 304 8.24 -6.78 7.35
CA SER A 304 7.48 -5.71 6.70
C SER A 304 8.05 -4.31 7.04
N LEU A 305 8.45 -4.08 8.29
CA LEU A 305 9.16 -2.87 8.69
C LEU A 305 10.49 -2.73 7.94
N PHE A 306 11.26 -3.82 7.83
CA PHE A 306 12.54 -3.81 7.14
C PHE A 306 12.37 -3.53 5.63
N THR A 307 11.41 -4.17 4.98
CA THR A 307 11.08 -3.90 3.56
C THR A 307 10.67 -2.44 3.36
N PHE A 308 9.88 -1.90 4.29
CA PHE A 308 9.53 -0.49 4.30
C PHE A 308 10.76 0.42 4.49
N ALA A 309 11.65 0.09 5.42
CA ALA A 309 12.88 0.86 5.63
C ALA A 309 13.81 0.85 4.41
N VAL A 310 13.92 -0.28 3.70
CA VAL A 310 14.65 -0.38 2.43
C VAL A 310 14.03 0.55 1.39
N SER A 311 12.70 0.51 1.21
CA SER A 311 12.02 1.38 0.25
C SER A 311 12.16 2.87 0.59
N MET A 312 12.16 3.22 1.87
CA MET A 312 12.43 4.59 2.33
C MET A 312 13.87 5.01 2.01
N ALA A 313 14.84 4.11 2.22
CA ALA A 313 16.24 4.39 1.86
C ALA A 313 16.39 4.63 0.35
N GLU A 314 15.73 3.82 -0.49
CA GLU A 314 15.71 4.02 -1.93
C GLU A 314 15.13 5.38 -2.31
N ALA A 315 13.96 5.74 -1.78
CA ALA A 315 13.30 7.01 -2.09
C ALA A 315 14.05 8.24 -1.55
N LEU A 316 14.83 8.09 -0.48
CA LEU A 316 15.61 9.17 0.11
C LEU A 316 17.01 9.33 -0.51
N LEU A 317 17.57 8.27 -1.08
CA LEU A 317 18.95 8.25 -1.57
C LEU A 317 19.04 8.24 -3.09
N LEU A 318 17.96 7.86 -3.79
CA LEU A 318 17.95 7.70 -5.24
C LEU A 318 16.90 8.62 -5.86
N VAL A 319 17.22 9.19 -7.02
CA VAL A 319 16.29 9.97 -7.83
C VAL A 319 16.46 9.61 -9.31
N GLU A 320 15.40 9.79 -10.08
CA GLU A 320 15.45 9.70 -11.53
C GLU A 320 16.03 10.99 -12.12
N SER A 321 16.83 10.90 -13.17
CA SER A 321 17.41 12.06 -13.84
C SER A 321 16.42 12.76 -14.79
N GLY A 322 16.75 14.00 -15.19
CA GLY A 322 15.98 14.75 -16.18
C GLY A 322 14.60 15.19 -15.66
N GLU A 323 13.62 15.26 -16.55
CA GLU A 323 12.24 15.69 -16.22
C GLU A 323 11.57 14.80 -15.18
N ARG A 324 11.97 13.52 -15.10
CA ARG A 324 11.43 12.56 -14.13
C ARG A 324 11.83 12.84 -12.69
N LEU A 325 12.80 13.72 -12.47
CA LEU A 325 13.16 14.19 -11.13
C LEU A 325 11.94 14.70 -10.34
N TYR A 326 10.96 15.28 -11.04
CA TYR A 326 9.76 15.85 -10.43
C TYR A 326 8.59 14.86 -10.29
N HIS A 327 8.70 13.63 -10.80
CA HIS A 327 7.59 12.66 -10.80
C HIS A 327 7.46 11.86 -9.51
N ALA A 328 8.43 11.93 -8.60
CA ALA A 328 8.43 11.20 -7.32
C ALA A 328 8.22 9.69 -7.44
N ASN A 329 8.63 9.07 -8.56
CA ASN A 329 8.31 7.68 -8.86
C ASN A 329 8.83 6.69 -7.82
N LEU A 330 10.02 6.92 -7.24
CA LEU A 330 10.58 6.04 -6.21
C LEU A 330 9.80 6.08 -4.89
N TRP A 331 9.05 7.16 -4.62
CA TRP A 331 8.22 7.28 -3.42
C TRP A 331 7.05 6.29 -3.37
N TRP A 332 6.66 5.71 -4.49
CA TRP A 332 5.62 4.67 -4.51
C TRP A 332 6.06 3.36 -3.83
N GLY A 333 7.37 3.09 -3.74
CA GLY A 333 7.92 1.99 -2.93
C GLY A 333 7.55 2.11 -1.45
N PRO A 334 7.89 3.23 -0.77
CA PRO A 334 7.45 3.50 0.59
C PRO A 334 5.94 3.34 0.81
N PHE A 335 5.09 3.85 -0.08
CA PHE A 335 3.63 3.73 0.08
C PHE A 335 3.18 2.27 0.14
N ILE A 336 3.60 1.44 -0.81
CA ILE A 336 3.14 0.04 -0.87
C ILE A 336 3.75 -0.81 0.25
N CYS A 337 5.03 -0.58 0.59
CA CYS A 337 5.69 -1.29 1.69
C CYS A 337 5.12 -0.88 3.05
N PHE A 338 4.79 0.40 3.22
CA PHE A 338 4.11 0.88 4.42
C PHE A 338 2.73 0.25 4.58
N TRP A 339 2.00 0.02 3.50
CA TRP A 339 0.71 -0.64 3.54
C TRP A 339 0.79 -2.08 4.08
N ALA A 340 1.82 -2.83 3.67
CA ALA A 340 2.10 -4.15 4.23
C ALA A 340 2.52 -4.06 5.71
N PHE A 341 3.35 -3.08 6.08
CA PHE A 341 3.75 -2.83 7.46
C PHE A 341 2.57 -2.38 8.33
N TRP A 342 1.63 -1.62 7.77
CA TRP A 342 0.39 -1.22 8.42
C TRP A 342 -0.47 -2.43 8.79
N LEU A 343 -0.64 -3.40 7.88
CA LEU A 343 -1.35 -4.66 8.16
C LEU A 343 -0.74 -5.39 9.37
N GLU A 344 0.59 -5.49 9.43
CA GLU A 344 1.25 -6.19 10.53
C GLU A 344 1.18 -5.40 11.84
N SER A 345 1.22 -4.07 11.80
CA SER A 345 1.01 -3.20 12.96
C SER A 345 -0.40 -3.37 13.54
N VAL A 346 -1.43 -3.35 12.69
CA VAL A 346 -2.82 -3.62 13.10
C VAL A 346 -2.96 -5.04 13.64
N SER A 347 -2.33 -6.03 13.02
CA SER A 347 -2.36 -7.43 13.47
C SER A 347 -1.76 -7.59 14.87
N VAL A 348 -0.61 -6.95 15.15
CA VAL A 348 0.00 -6.94 16.49
C VAL A 348 -0.91 -6.26 17.49
N PHE A 349 -1.45 -5.09 17.19
CA PHE A 349 -2.36 -4.37 18.09
C PHE A 349 -3.58 -5.22 18.45
N LEU A 350 -4.29 -5.78 17.47
CA LEU A 350 -5.47 -6.60 17.70
C LEU A 350 -5.15 -7.90 18.48
N ALA A 351 -4.01 -8.53 18.21
CA ALA A 351 -3.56 -9.69 18.98
C ALA A 351 -3.28 -9.30 20.45
N GLN A 352 -2.73 -8.12 20.71
CA GLN A 352 -2.46 -7.63 22.07
C GLN A 352 -3.75 -7.19 22.81
N CYS A 353 -4.75 -6.68 22.10
CA CYS A 353 -6.09 -6.46 22.66
C CYS A 353 -6.67 -7.78 23.20
N ARG A 354 -6.54 -8.88 22.47
CA ARG A 354 -6.97 -10.22 22.91
C ARG A 354 -6.13 -10.77 24.06
N ALA A 355 -4.82 -10.57 24.01
CA ALA A 355 -3.90 -11.00 25.06
C ALA A 355 -4.03 -10.17 26.35
N LYS A 356 -4.93 -9.19 26.39
CA LYS A 356 -5.17 -8.28 27.51
C LYS A 356 -3.88 -7.58 27.99
N ALA A 357 -3.07 -7.10 27.04
CA ALA A 357 -1.92 -6.26 27.36
C ALA A 357 -2.32 -5.05 28.24
N PRO A 358 -1.37 -4.36 28.90
CA PRO A 358 -1.67 -3.24 29.79
C PRO A 358 -2.59 -2.21 29.13
N ARG A 359 -3.73 -1.91 29.76
CA ARG A 359 -4.82 -1.09 29.19
C ARG A 359 -4.34 0.25 28.64
N TRP A 360 -3.47 0.94 29.39
CA TRP A 360 -2.97 2.25 28.96
C TRP A 360 -2.23 2.21 27.62
N ARG A 361 -1.46 1.14 27.35
CA ARG A 361 -0.75 0.94 26.08
C ARG A 361 -1.74 0.73 24.92
N LEU A 362 -2.76 -0.09 25.18
CA LEU A 362 -3.83 -0.34 24.20
C LEU A 362 -4.65 0.91 23.91
N VAL A 363 -4.94 1.71 24.94
CA VAL A 363 -5.67 2.99 24.79
C VAL A 363 -4.85 3.95 23.93
N LEU A 364 -3.57 4.15 24.20
CA LEU A 364 -2.73 5.06 23.41
C LEU A 364 -2.60 4.59 21.96
N CYS A 365 -2.36 3.30 21.70
CA CYS A 365 -2.35 2.76 20.35
C CYS A 365 -3.73 2.92 19.68
N GLY A 366 -4.82 2.68 20.40
CA GLY A 366 -6.17 2.85 19.90
C GLY A 366 -6.49 4.29 19.54
N LEU A 367 -6.11 5.27 20.36
CA LEU A 367 -6.28 6.70 20.08
C LEU A 367 -5.50 7.11 18.82
N ALA A 368 -4.25 6.64 18.68
CA ALA A 368 -3.46 6.87 17.48
C ALA A 368 -4.14 6.28 16.23
N LEU A 369 -4.66 5.05 16.31
CA LEU A 369 -5.40 4.43 15.21
C LEU A 369 -6.67 5.22 14.86
N VAL A 370 -7.48 5.59 15.86
CA VAL A 370 -8.70 6.39 15.67
C VAL A 370 -8.36 7.74 15.01
N TRP A 371 -7.25 8.36 15.36
CA TRP A 371 -6.83 9.61 14.73
C TRP A 371 -6.52 9.41 13.23
N HIS A 372 -5.78 8.35 12.85
CA HIS A 372 -5.57 7.99 11.45
C HIS A 372 -6.88 7.72 10.70
N LEU A 373 -7.83 7.01 11.34
CA LEU A 373 -9.12 6.70 10.74
C LEU A 373 -9.97 7.96 10.53
N ALA A 374 -10.07 8.81 11.54
CA ALA A 374 -10.80 10.09 11.44
C ALA A 374 -10.21 10.96 10.32
N SER A 375 -8.88 11.07 10.27
CA SER A 375 -8.17 11.81 9.21
C SER A 375 -8.48 11.24 7.84
N GLY A 376 -8.48 9.91 7.69
CA GLY A 376 -8.75 9.25 6.42
C GLY A 376 -10.20 9.38 5.96
N VAL A 377 -11.16 9.32 6.89
CA VAL A 377 -12.58 9.59 6.56
C VAL A 377 -12.77 11.02 6.10
N CYS A 378 -12.19 12.00 6.83
CA CYS A 378 -12.24 13.41 6.42
C CYS A 378 -11.61 13.60 5.03
N PHE A 379 -10.45 13.02 4.77
CA PHE A 379 -9.78 13.10 3.48
C PHE A 379 -10.64 12.50 2.35
N LEU A 380 -11.22 11.31 2.54
CA LEU A 380 -12.11 10.72 1.55
C LEU A 380 -13.34 11.58 1.28
N VAL A 381 -13.99 12.11 2.32
CA VAL A 381 -15.14 13.01 2.16
C VAL A 381 -14.77 14.24 1.36
N MET A 382 -13.61 14.85 1.64
CA MET A 382 -13.11 16.01 0.88
C MET A 382 -12.90 15.65 -0.60
N LEU A 383 -12.29 14.52 -0.91
CA LEU A 383 -12.11 14.05 -2.29
C LEU A 383 -13.46 13.84 -2.99
N LEU A 384 -14.43 13.24 -2.30
CA LEU A 384 -15.79 13.04 -2.85
C LEU A 384 -16.54 14.36 -3.10
N CYS A 385 -16.22 15.41 -2.32
CA CYS A 385 -16.73 16.77 -2.51
C CYS A 385 -15.96 17.60 -3.54
N GLY A 386 -14.99 17.00 -4.23
CA GLY A 386 -14.21 17.72 -5.27
C GLY A 386 -13.10 18.61 -4.71
N VAL A 387 -12.52 18.23 -3.58
CA VAL A 387 -11.29 18.88 -3.07
C VAL A 387 -10.08 18.07 -3.53
N SER A 388 -9.18 18.71 -4.29
CA SER A 388 -7.97 18.04 -4.78
C SER A 388 -7.12 17.47 -3.64
N TYR A 389 -6.47 16.33 -3.86
CA TYR A 389 -5.51 15.77 -2.91
C TYR A 389 -4.25 16.65 -2.69
N ASN A 390 -4.00 17.58 -3.61
CA ASN A 390 -2.88 18.54 -3.54
C ASN A 390 -3.19 19.77 -2.68
N VAL A 391 -4.41 19.92 -2.17
CA VAL A 391 -4.80 21.06 -1.34
C VAL A 391 -4.17 20.92 0.04
N PRO A 392 -3.59 22.00 0.61
CA PRO A 392 -3.16 22.01 2.00
C PRO A 392 -4.29 21.60 2.94
N ILE A 393 -3.93 20.96 4.03
CA ILE A 393 -4.87 20.77 5.15
C ILE A 393 -5.26 22.18 5.60
N LEU A 394 -6.54 22.49 5.40
CA LEU A 394 -7.06 23.83 5.54
C LEU A 394 -6.60 24.47 6.83
N THR A 395 -5.70 25.43 6.71
CA THR A 395 -5.66 26.57 7.59
C THR A 395 -6.78 27.52 7.16
N TYR A 396 -8.03 27.05 7.16
CA TYR A 396 -9.10 28.04 7.12
C TYR A 396 -8.97 28.85 8.39
N ASN A 397 -8.76 30.13 8.21
CA ASN A 397 -9.07 31.16 9.18
C ASN A 397 -10.53 30.96 9.59
N LEU A 398 -10.76 30.04 10.52
CA LEU A 398 -11.99 29.92 11.30
C LEU A 398 -11.90 30.89 12.49
N TRP A 399 -11.22 32.03 12.29
CA TRP A 399 -11.16 33.13 13.26
C TRP A 399 -11.38 34.45 12.53
#